data_620990793b7186b403cfdf1aa6014f86
#
_entry.id   620990793b7186b403cfdf1aa6014f86
#
_cell.length_a   1.000
_cell.length_b   1.000
_cell.length_c   1.000
_cell.angle_alpha   90.00
_cell.angle_beta   90.00
_cell.angle_gamma   90.00
#
_symmetry.space_group_name_H-M   'P 1'
#
loop_
_entity.id
_entity.type
_entity.pdbx_description
1 polymer ?
#
loop_
_entity_poly.entity_id
_entity_poly.type
_entity_poly.pdbx_seq_one_letter_code
_entity_poly.pdbx_strand_id
1 'polypeptide(L)'
;MQKVFAHRGASGYAPENTLEAFELAVRMGADGVELDVHMTRDGELVVAHDEALSRVSNGLGFIRDKTVAELKRLRFNKTHPEYPNATIPTLREVYELLKPTGLEVNTELKTSRIRYEHIEEKCVKLASETGMTNRVLYSSFNSASLLLIKHMEPHARVGLLRTPIGKLNNRKVVDPWGLTHLVGIDAIHPHFSELLLYREADKAHARGMQVNVWTVNDEADIRQSLEAGADMLIGDYPDRMLRIREESNI
;
A
#
# COMPACT_ATOMS: atom_id res chain seq x y z
N MET A 1 -11.36 16.79 -0.72
CA MET A 1 -11.73 15.90 0.42
C MET A 1 -10.62 14.87 0.57
N GLN A 2 -10.14 14.64 1.78
CA GLN A 2 -9.11 13.64 2.09
C GLN A 2 -9.61 12.23 1.77
N LYS A 3 -8.75 11.37 1.23
CA LYS A 3 -9.09 10.00 0.90
C LYS A 3 -8.82 9.04 2.06
N VAL A 4 -9.62 7.99 2.16
CA VAL A 4 -9.46 6.90 3.14
C VAL A 4 -9.13 5.61 2.38
N PHE A 5 -7.95 5.07 2.63
CA PHE A 5 -7.48 3.81 2.06
C PHE A 5 -7.36 2.74 3.14
N ALA A 6 -7.96 1.59 2.88
CA ALA A 6 -7.89 0.43 3.76
C ALA A 6 -6.52 -0.25 3.62
N HIS A 7 -5.70 -0.18 4.68
CA HIS A 7 -4.36 -0.76 4.76
C HIS A 7 -4.41 -2.29 4.73
N ARG A 8 -3.93 -2.89 3.63
CA ARG A 8 -4.03 -4.33 3.35
C ARG A 8 -5.49 -4.82 3.33
N GLY A 9 -6.42 -3.96 2.87
CA GLY A 9 -7.85 -4.11 3.07
C GLY A 9 -8.32 -3.66 4.45
N ALA A 10 -9.53 -4.02 4.87
CA ALA A 10 -10.04 -3.74 6.21
C ALA A 10 -9.40 -4.71 7.23
N SER A 11 -8.06 -4.62 7.38
CA SER A 11 -7.22 -5.59 8.09
C SER A 11 -7.40 -5.59 9.61
N GLY A 12 -8.08 -4.60 10.17
CA GLY A 12 -8.53 -4.61 11.55
C GLY A 12 -9.69 -5.57 11.83
N TYR A 13 -10.34 -6.10 10.78
CA TYR A 13 -11.55 -6.94 10.87
C TYR A 13 -11.47 -8.23 10.03
N ALA A 14 -10.51 -8.35 9.13
CA ALA A 14 -10.32 -9.51 8.26
C ALA A 14 -8.83 -9.77 8.03
N PRO A 15 -8.44 -10.98 7.58
CA PRO A 15 -7.02 -11.28 7.37
C PRO A 15 -6.38 -10.32 6.34
N GLU A 16 -5.30 -9.67 6.74
CA GLU A 16 -4.59 -8.70 5.90
C GLU A 16 -4.24 -9.26 4.52
N ASN A 17 -4.32 -8.42 3.47
CA ASN A 17 -3.94 -8.77 2.11
C ASN A 17 -4.68 -10.00 1.53
N THR A 18 -5.94 -10.21 1.92
CA THR A 18 -6.82 -11.25 1.37
C THR A 18 -8.02 -10.64 0.64
N LEU A 19 -8.67 -11.44 -0.22
CA LEU A 19 -9.88 -10.97 -0.92
C LEU A 19 -10.97 -10.57 0.06
N GLU A 20 -11.11 -11.30 1.17
CA GLU A 20 -12.08 -11.02 2.23
C GLU A 20 -11.88 -9.63 2.85
N ALA A 21 -10.61 -9.23 3.09
CA ALA A 21 -10.29 -7.92 3.62
C ALA A 21 -10.58 -6.79 2.61
N PHE A 22 -10.33 -7.03 1.32
CA PHE A 22 -10.61 -6.07 0.25
C PHE A 22 -12.12 -5.93 -0.01
N GLU A 23 -12.88 -7.04 -0.04
CA GLU A 23 -14.33 -7.00 -0.12
C GLU A 23 -14.96 -6.25 1.05
N LEU A 24 -14.43 -6.43 2.25
CA LEU A 24 -14.90 -5.73 3.43
C LEU A 24 -14.64 -4.22 3.32
N ALA A 25 -13.48 -3.81 2.84
CA ALA A 25 -13.16 -2.40 2.58
C ALA A 25 -14.12 -1.76 1.57
N VAL A 26 -14.49 -2.50 0.50
CA VAL A 26 -15.51 -2.08 -0.48
C VAL A 26 -16.85 -1.87 0.21
N ARG A 27 -17.31 -2.83 1.03
CA ARG A 27 -18.58 -2.72 1.76
C ARG A 27 -18.62 -1.58 2.76
N MET A 28 -17.48 -1.23 3.34
CA MET A 28 -17.36 -0.09 4.26
C MET A 28 -17.32 1.27 3.55
N GLY A 29 -17.21 1.29 2.21
CA GLY A 29 -17.19 2.53 1.44
C GLY A 29 -15.84 3.26 1.46
N ALA A 30 -14.73 2.54 1.62
CA ALA A 30 -13.40 3.12 1.48
C ALA A 30 -13.22 3.76 0.08
N ASP A 31 -12.42 4.81 -0.02
CA ASP A 31 -12.09 5.44 -1.31
C ASP A 31 -11.09 4.59 -2.12
N GLY A 32 -10.35 3.73 -1.42
CA GLY A 32 -9.38 2.82 -2.02
C GLY A 32 -8.85 1.79 -1.03
N VAL A 33 -7.97 0.95 -1.53
CA VAL A 33 -7.22 -0.02 -0.72
C VAL A 33 -5.73 0.16 -0.94
N GLU A 34 -4.98 -0.17 0.08
CA GLU A 34 -3.53 -0.35 -0.01
C GLU A 34 -3.21 -1.85 0.06
N LEU A 35 -2.20 -2.30 -0.65
CA LEU A 35 -1.75 -3.69 -0.70
C LEU A 35 -0.26 -3.81 -1.02
N ASP A 36 0.32 -4.94 -0.64
CA ASP A 36 1.74 -5.24 -0.78
C ASP A 36 1.99 -6.33 -1.83
N VAL A 37 2.92 -6.12 -2.76
CA VAL A 37 3.18 -7.07 -3.85
C VAL A 37 4.55 -7.71 -3.76
N HIS A 38 4.55 -9.05 -3.83
CA HIS A 38 5.71 -9.91 -4.04
C HIS A 38 5.57 -10.73 -5.31
N MET A 39 6.63 -11.43 -5.70
CA MET A 39 6.62 -12.34 -6.82
C MET A 39 7.02 -13.76 -6.38
N THR A 40 6.30 -14.75 -6.88
CA THR A 40 6.52 -16.18 -6.65
C THR A 40 7.69 -16.72 -7.48
N ARG A 41 8.08 -17.98 -7.22
CA ARG A 41 9.11 -18.69 -7.99
C ARG A 41 8.73 -18.85 -9.47
N ASP A 42 7.46 -19.04 -9.77
CA ASP A 42 6.92 -19.16 -11.14
C ASP A 42 6.58 -17.80 -11.78
N GLY A 43 6.94 -16.70 -11.10
CA GLY A 43 6.85 -15.34 -11.64
C GLY A 43 5.46 -14.69 -11.55
N GLU A 44 4.54 -15.24 -10.78
CA GLU A 44 3.22 -14.64 -10.53
C GLU A 44 3.30 -13.55 -9.45
N LEU A 45 2.52 -12.49 -9.62
CA LEU A 45 2.38 -11.43 -8.63
C LEU A 45 1.35 -11.84 -7.57
N VAL A 46 1.76 -11.87 -6.30
CA VAL A 46 0.91 -12.22 -5.16
C VAL A 46 0.91 -11.11 -4.13
N VAL A 47 -0.17 -11.06 -3.33
CA VAL A 47 -0.40 -9.96 -2.39
C VAL A 47 -0.17 -10.44 -0.96
N ALA A 48 0.89 -9.93 -0.33
CA ALA A 48 1.25 -10.20 1.06
C ALA A 48 2.28 -9.18 1.54
N HIS A 49 2.32 -8.85 2.85
CA HIS A 49 3.26 -7.87 3.38
C HIS A 49 4.68 -8.41 3.56
N ASP A 50 4.81 -9.56 4.21
CA ASP A 50 6.12 -10.14 4.53
C ASP A 50 6.61 -11.06 3.41
N GLU A 51 7.91 -11.10 3.23
CA GLU A 51 8.56 -12.10 2.37
C GLU A 51 8.36 -13.53 2.91
N ALA A 52 8.25 -13.66 4.26
CA ALA A 52 8.10 -14.92 4.97
C ALA A 52 6.64 -15.24 5.29
N LEU A 53 6.26 -16.50 5.14
CA LEU A 53 4.88 -16.96 5.26
C LEU A 53 4.37 -17.08 6.71
N SER A 54 5.27 -17.25 7.68
CA SER A 54 4.94 -17.77 9.01
C SER A 54 4.09 -16.83 9.89
N ARG A 55 4.11 -15.51 9.65
CA ARG A 55 3.35 -14.55 10.47
C ARG A 55 1.85 -14.64 10.21
N VAL A 56 1.45 -14.70 8.95
CA VAL A 56 0.05 -14.58 8.51
C VAL A 56 -0.56 -15.91 8.05
N SER A 57 0.26 -16.95 7.79
CA SER A 57 -0.22 -18.22 7.25
C SER A 57 0.24 -19.44 8.06
N ASN A 58 -0.34 -20.61 7.76
CA ASN A 58 0.13 -21.89 8.27
C ASN A 58 1.34 -22.46 7.51
N GLY A 59 1.88 -21.68 6.53
CA GLY A 59 3.06 -22.04 5.75
C GLY A 59 4.38 -21.64 6.42
N LEU A 60 5.47 -22.23 5.90
CA LEU A 60 6.85 -21.90 6.28
C LEU A 60 7.68 -21.56 5.03
N GLY A 61 8.75 -20.81 5.23
CA GLY A 61 9.66 -20.36 4.17
C GLY A 61 9.25 -19.03 3.55
N PHE A 62 9.70 -18.78 2.33
CA PHE A 62 9.53 -17.50 1.66
C PHE A 62 8.62 -17.63 0.43
N ILE A 63 7.90 -16.55 0.11
CA ILE A 63 7.03 -16.44 -1.07
C ILE A 63 7.81 -16.75 -2.35
N ARG A 64 8.98 -16.16 -2.52
CA ARG A 64 9.84 -16.34 -3.71
C ARG A 64 10.27 -17.77 -4.00
N ASP A 65 10.21 -18.65 -3.00
CA ASP A 65 10.66 -20.05 -3.12
C ASP A 65 9.50 -21.01 -3.46
N LYS A 66 8.29 -20.47 -3.62
CA LYS A 66 7.06 -21.25 -3.87
C LYS A 66 6.37 -20.78 -5.15
N THR A 67 5.67 -21.71 -5.80
CA THR A 67 4.73 -21.40 -6.88
C THR A 67 3.42 -20.84 -6.31
N VAL A 68 2.64 -20.15 -7.16
CA VAL A 68 1.30 -19.69 -6.74
C VAL A 68 0.41 -20.87 -6.34
N ALA A 69 0.51 -22.01 -7.04
CA ALA A 69 -0.27 -23.21 -6.72
C ALA A 69 0.08 -23.81 -5.34
N GLU A 70 1.36 -23.75 -4.94
CA GLU A 70 1.79 -24.14 -3.60
C GLU A 70 1.27 -23.19 -2.53
N LEU A 71 1.31 -21.88 -2.79
CA LEU A 71 0.83 -20.83 -1.88
C LEU A 71 -0.70 -20.89 -1.67
N LYS A 72 -1.47 -21.14 -2.72
CA LYS A 72 -2.94 -21.27 -2.66
C LYS A 72 -3.43 -22.44 -1.81
N ARG A 73 -2.58 -23.41 -1.47
CA ARG A 73 -2.89 -24.52 -0.55
C ARG A 73 -2.76 -24.11 0.93
N LEU A 74 -2.16 -22.96 1.20
CA LEU A 74 -1.96 -22.44 2.55
C LEU A 74 -3.15 -21.57 2.96
N ARG A 75 -3.41 -21.52 4.25
CA ARG A 75 -4.40 -20.63 4.85
C ARG A 75 -3.70 -19.37 5.35
N PHE A 76 -4.21 -18.22 4.96
CA PHE A 76 -3.68 -16.90 5.33
C PHE A 76 -4.63 -16.22 6.32
N ASN A 77 -4.90 -16.88 7.44
CA ASN A 77 -5.90 -16.47 8.43
C ASN A 77 -5.40 -16.45 9.88
N LYS A 78 -4.09 -16.45 10.10
CA LYS A 78 -3.56 -16.51 11.47
C LYS A 78 -3.99 -15.35 12.34
N THR A 79 -4.17 -14.16 11.77
CA THR A 79 -4.63 -12.96 12.49
C THR A 79 -6.14 -12.98 12.75
N HIS A 80 -6.90 -13.70 11.91
CA HIS A 80 -8.37 -13.79 11.96
C HIS A 80 -8.80 -15.24 11.65
N PRO A 81 -8.71 -16.15 12.64
CA PRO A 81 -9.00 -17.58 12.43
C PRO A 81 -10.45 -17.88 12.01
N GLU A 82 -11.37 -16.95 12.25
CA GLU A 82 -12.77 -17.00 11.83
C GLU A 82 -12.97 -16.99 10.31
N TYR A 83 -11.92 -16.72 9.53
CA TYR A 83 -11.90 -16.79 8.06
C TYR A 83 -11.18 -18.09 7.59
N PRO A 84 -11.80 -19.26 7.68
CA PRO A 84 -11.12 -20.56 7.47
C PRO A 84 -10.64 -20.79 6.04
N ASN A 85 -11.19 -20.05 5.07
CA ASN A 85 -10.91 -20.21 3.65
C ASN A 85 -9.98 -19.13 3.07
N ALA A 86 -9.56 -18.15 3.87
CA ALA A 86 -8.71 -17.08 3.40
C ALA A 86 -7.36 -17.60 2.89
N THR A 87 -7.02 -17.24 1.67
CA THR A 87 -5.78 -17.62 0.98
C THR A 87 -5.08 -16.37 0.43
N ILE A 88 -3.80 -16.51 0.08
CA ILE A 88 -3.07 -15.45 -0.60
C ILE A 88 -3.69 -15.18 -1.98
N PRO A 89 -4.10 -13.94 -2.30
CA PRO A 89 -4.56 -13.64 -3.65
C PRO A 89 -3.38 -13.32 -4.57
N THR A 90 -3.58 -13.53 -5.87
CA THR A 90 -2.77 -12.90 -6.89
C THR A 90 -3.18 -11.43 -7.05
N LEU A 91 -2.28 -10.59 -7.54
CA LEU A 91 -2.61 -9.19 -7.82
C LEU A 91 -3.73 -9.07 -8.88
N ARG A 92 -3.78 -10.01 -9.83
CA ARG A 92 -4.87 -10.09 -10.83
C ARG A 92 -6.23 -10.29 -10.17
N GLU A 93 -6.35 -11.25 -9.25
CA GLU A 93 -7.60 -11.50 -8.53
C GLU A 93 -8.08 -10.26 -7.77
N VAL A 94 -7.15 -9.52 -7.14
CA VAL A 94 -7.50 -8.27 -6.44
C VAL A 94 -7.94 -7.18 -7.42
N TYR A 95 -7.24 -6.99 -8.53
CA TYR A 95 -7.63 -5.98 -9.53
C TYR A 95 -8.98 -6.30 -10.18
N GLU A 96 -9.25 -7.58 -10.47
CA GLU A 96 -10.55 -8.02 -11.01
C GLU A 96 -11.69 -7.81 -10.01
N LEU A 97 -11.45 -8.08 -8.72
CA LEU A 97 -12.40 -7.78 -7.64
C LEU A 97 -12.72 -6.28 -7.55
N LEU A 98 -11.70 -5.42 -7.63
CA LEU A 98 -11.86 -3.99 -7.41
C LEU A 98 -12.29 -3.21 -8.67
N LYS A 99 -12.10 -3.79 -9.86
CA LYS A 99 -12.45 -3.13 -11.12
C LYS A 99 -13.89 -2.61 -11.18
N PRO A 100 -14.94 -3.37 -10.80
CA PRO A 100 -16.33 -2.89 -10.88
C PRO A 100 -16.69 -1.87 -9.78
N THR A 101 -15.85 -1.70 -8.74
CA THR A 101 -16.19 -0.89 -7.56
C THR A 101 -15.85 0.59 -7.70
N GLY A 102 -14.96 0.94 -8.63
CA GLY A 102 -14.44 2.30 -8.76
C GLY A 102 -13.32 2.68 -7.78
N LEU A 103 -12.96 1.82 -6.81
CA LEU A 103 -11.94 2.10 -5.82
C LEU A 103 -10.55 2.27 -6.46
N GLU A 104 -9.74 3.16 -5.87
CA GLU A 104 -8.33 3.28 -6.20
C GLU A 104 -7.49 2.23 -5.45
N VAL A 105 -6.31 1.93 -5.97
CA VAL A 105 -5.40 0.95 -5.36
C VAL A 105 -4.03 1.58 -5.17
N ASN A 106 -3.53 1.60 -3.93
CA ASN A 106 -2.12 1.85 -3.64
C ASN A 106 -1.38 0.51 -3.62
N THR A 107 -0.56 0.25 -4.63
CA THR A 107 0.20 -0.99 -4.80
C THR A 107 1.64 -0.76 -4.33
N GLU A 108 1.97 -1.24 -3.13
CA GLU A 108 3.35 -1.20 -2.63
C GLU A 108 4.19 -2.32 -3.26
N LEU A 109 5.29 -1.94 -3.92
CA LEU A 109 6.28 -2.90 -4.41
C LEU A 109 7.30 -3.21 -3.31
N LYS A 110 7.32 -4.47 -2.84
CA LYS A 110 8.21 -4.95 -1.76
C LYS A 110 9.61 -5.32 -2.31
N THR A 111 10.31 -4.32 -2.85
CA THR A 111 11.62 -4.50 -3.53
C THR A 111 12.82 -4.01 -2.71
N SER A 112 12.60 -3.60 -1.46
CA SER A 112 13.66 -3.03 -0.61
C SER A 112 14.60 -4.08 -0.03
N ARG A 113 14.11 -5.31 0.21
CA ARG A 113 14.90 -6.44 0.78
C ARG A 113 15.20 -7.51 -0.25
N ILE A 114 14.21 -7.88 -1.06
CA ILE A 114 14.34 -8.86 -2.12
C ILE A 114 14.15 -8.13 -3.44
N ARG A 115 15.14 -8.17 -4.30
CA ARG A 115 14.99 -7.69 -5.68
C ARG A 115 14.35 -8.78 -6.52
N TYR A 116 13.11 -8.54 -6.93
CA TYR A 116 12.39 -9.38 -7.88
C TYR A 116 12.66 -8.86 -9.29
N GLU A 117 13.17 -9.71 -10.16
CA GLU A 117 13.45 -9.33 -11.54
C GLU A 117 12.13 -9.07 -12.31
N HIS A 118 12.04 -7.92 -12.98
CA HIS A 118 10.87 -7.49 -13.77
C HIS A 118 9.55 -7.30 -12.99
N ILE A 119 9.56 -7.17 -11.66
CA ILE A 119 8.31 -6.98 -10.89
C ILE A 119 7.59 -5.69 -11.28
N GLU A 120 8.33 -4.60 -11.53
CA GLU A 120 7.79 -3.31 -11.92
C GLU A 120 7.06 -3.40 -13.27
N GLU A 121 7.71 -4.02 -14.27
CA GLU A 121 7.15 -4.25 -15.59
C GLU A 121 5.86 -5.08 -15.51
N LYS A 122 5.88 -6.15 -14.74
CA LYS A 122 4.71 -7.02 -14.54
C LYS A 122 3.55 -6.29 -13.86
N CYS A 123 3.81 -5.44 -12.87
CA CYS A 123 2.78 -4.65 -12.20
C CYS A 123 2.14 -3.65 -13.16
N VAL A 124 2.93 -2.90 -13.93
CA VAL A 124 2.44 -1.94 -14.92
C VAL A 124 1.63 -2.64 -16.02
N LYS A 125 2.16 -3.74 -16.56
CA LYS A 125 1.48 -4.54 -17.57
C LYS A 125 0.15 -5.09 -17.07
N LEU A 126 0.12 -5.64 -15.85
CA LEU A 126 -1.11 -6.18 -15.26
C LEU A 126 -2.17 -5.10 -15.05
N ALA A 127 -1.79 -3.92 -14.59
CA ALA A 127 -2.72 -2.79 -14.44
C ALA A 127 -3.35 -2.40 -15.79
N SER A 128 -2.55 -2.42 -16.87
CA SER A 128 -3.05 -2.17 -18.23
C SER A 128 -3.99 -3.27 -18.70
N GLU A 129 -3.62 -4.54 -18.56
CA GLU A 129 -4.43 -5.69 -18.97
C GLU A 129 -5.79 -5.75 -18.28
N THR A 130 -5.82 -5.36 -17.01
CA THR A 130 -7.06 -5.35 -16.20
C THR A 130 -7.85 -4.05 -16.33
N GLY A 131 -7.33 -3.03 -17.02
CA GLY A 131 -7.95 -1.70 -17.14
C GLY A 131 -7.89 -0.88 -15.86
N MET A 132 -6.92 -1.15 -14.99
CA MET A 132 -6.73 -0.46 -13.70
C MET A 132 -5.73 0.71 -13.76
N THR A 133 -5.02 0.93 -14.88
CA THR A 133 -3.93 1.91 -15.03
C THR A 133 -4.20 3.26 -14.37
N ASN A 134 -5.38 3.84 -14.59
CA ASN A 134 -5.73 5.17 -14.09
C ASN A 134 -6.13 5.19 -12.60
N ARG A 135 -6.26 4.02 -11.97
CA ARG A 135 -6.68 3.88 -10.57
C ARG A 135 -5.59 3.33 -9.65
N VAL A 136 -4.43 3.00 -10.21
CA VAL A 136 -3.28 2.52 -9.42
C VAL A 136 -2.34 3.67 -9.09
N LEU A 137 -1.95 3.75 -7.82
CA LEU A 137 -0.80 4.49 -7.31
C LEU A 137 0.23 3.44 -6.90
N TYR A 138 1.44 3.50 -7.45
CA TYR A 138 2.52 2.61 -7.04
C TYR A 138 3.33 3.24 -5.93
N SER A 139 3.55 2.51 -4.85
CA SER A 139 4.41 2.99 -3.77
C SER A 139 5.56 2.02 -3.47
N SER A 140 6.65 2.55 -2.94
CA SER A 140 7.79 1.74 -2.50
C SER A 140 8.71 2.54 -1.58
N PHE A 141 9.42 1.84 -0.68
CA PHE A 141 10.62 2.36 -0.01
C PHE A 141 11.85 2.37 -0.94
N ASN A 142 11.77 1.69 -2.07
CA ASN A 142 12.81 1.62 -3.08
C ASN A 142 12.53 2.61 -4.21
N SER A 143 13.18 3.77 -4.16
CA SER A 143 13.04 4.81 -5.18
C SER A 143 13.45 4.37 -6.59
N ALA A 144 14.34 3.37 -6.72
CA ALA A 144 14.72 2.84 -8.03
C ALA A 144 13.54 2.12 -8.71
N SER A 145 12.68 1.43 -7.95
CA SER A 145 11.45 0.83 -8.49
C SER A 145 10.48 1.89 -9.02
N LEU A 146 10.33 3.02 -8.29
CA LEU A 146 9.48 4.13 -8.71
C LEU A 146 10.01 4.80 -9.99
N LEU A 147 11.33 4.96 -10.09
CA LEU A 147 11.97 5.48 -11.29
C LEU A 147 11.75 4.55 -12.50
N LEU A 148 11.87 3.24 -12.33
CA LEU A 148 11.60 2.26 -13.37
C LEU A 148 10.15 2.31 -13.85
N ILE A 149 9.19 2.43 -12.93
CA ILE A 149 7.77 2.59 -13.26
C ILE A 149 7.55 3.87 -14.09
N LYS A 150 8.06 5.01 -13.64
CA LYS A 150 7.96 6.28 -14.38
C LYS A 150 8.63 6.23 -15.76
N HIS A 151 9.69 5.45 -15.92
CA HIS A 151 10.35 5.25 -17.21
C HIS A 151 9.48 4.45 -18.18
N MET A 152 8.79 3.42 -17.70
CA MET A 152 7.91 2.56 -18.50
C MET A 152 6.55 3.18 -18.77
N GLU A 153 6.00 3.88 -17.78
CA GLU A 153 4.69 4.54 -17.82
C GLU A 153 4.82 5.94 -17.22
N PRO A 154 5.16 6.96 -18.03
CA PRO A 154 5.41 8.32 -17.55
C PRO A 154 4.23 8.97 -16.81
N HIS A 155 3.01 8.53 -17.09
CA HIS A 155 1.79 9.02 -16.45
C HIS A 155 1.38 8.20 -15.21
N ALA A 156 2.10 7.12 -14.88
CA ALA A 156 1.83 6.37 -13.66
C ALA A 156 2.01 7.27 -12.43
N ARG A 157 1.07 7.18 -11.49
CA ARG A 157 1.21 7.84 -10.19
C ARG A 157 2.15 7.04 -9.31
N VAL A 158 3.15 7.71 -8.70
CA VAL A 158 4.12 7.05 -7.82
C VAL A 158 4.27 7.79 -6.49
N GLY A 159 4.37 7.03 -5.40
CA GLY A 159 4.51 7.51 -4.02
C GLY A 159 5.74 6.95 -3.32
N LEU A 160 6.55 7.83 -2.73
CA LEU A 160 7.75 7.43 -1.99
C LEU A 160 7.42 7.17 -0.52
N LEU A 161 7.52 5.90 -0.09
CA LEU A 161 7.41 5.50 1.30
C LEU A 161 8.66 5.91 2.08
N ARG A 162 8.46 6.41 3.30
CA ARG A 162 9.54 6.90 4.16
C ARG A 162 9.53 6.17 5.50
N THR A 163 10.70 5.67 5.90
CA THR A 163 10.89 5.09 7.23
C THR A 163 11.03 6.21 8.26
N PRO A 164 10.38 6.11 9.43
CA PRO A 164 10.53 7.07 10.51
C PRO A 164 12.00 7.34 10.85
N ILE A 165 12.38 8.62 10.95
CA ILE A 165 13.77 9.07 11.15
C ILE A 165 14.38 8.44 12.41
N GLY A 166 13.59 8.27 13.49
CA GLY A 166 14.03 7.63 14.73
C GLY A 166 14.40 6.13 14.60
N LYS A 167 14.02 5.46 13.50
CA LYS A 167 14.41 4.06 13.18
C LYS A 167 15.62 3.96 12.26
N LEU A 168 16.12 5.10 11.79
CA LEU A 168 17.30 5.17 10.89
C LEU A 168 18.58 5.23 11.73
N ASN A 169 18.98 4.12 12.34
CA ASN A 169 20.27 4.01 13.04
C ASN A 169 21.41 4.51 12.13
N ASN A 170 21.86 5.76 12.34
CA ASN A 170 23.02 6.41 11.70
C ASN A 170 23.13 6.34 10.16
N ARG A 171 22.09 5.99 9.43
CA ARG A 171 22.08 6.16 7.97
C ARG A 171 21.89 7.64 7.65
N LYS A 172 22.83 8.20 6.88
CA LYS A 172 22.68 9.56 6.31
C LYS A 172 21.32 9.66 5.67
N VAL A 173 20.47 10.54 6.18
CA VAL A 173 19.20 10.88 5.54
C VAL A 173 19.58 11.47 4.19
N VAL A 174 19.40 10.69 3.12
CA VAL A 174 19.45 11.24 1.77
C VAL A 174 18.34 12.28 1.73
N ASP A 175 18.65 13.50 1.28
CA ASP A 175 17.63 14.56 1.15
C ASP A 175 16.43 14.00 0.38
N PRO A 176 15.29 13.73 1.05
CA PRO A 176 14.16 13.08 0.40
C PRO A 176 13.57 13.99 -0.70
N TRP A 177 13.82 15.29 -0.61
CA TRP A 177 13.28 16.28 -1.54
C TRP A 177 14.07 16.36 -2.84
N GLY A 178 15.39 16.17 -2.81
CA GLY A 178 16.22 16.08 -4.02
C GLY A 178 15.86 14.87 -4.86
N LEU A 179 15.62 13.73 -4.21
CA LEU A 179 15.25 12.49 -4.89
C LEU A 179 13.85 12.55 -5.51
N THR A 180 12.89 13.20 -4.84
CA THR A 180 11.52 13.35 -5.35
C THR A 180 11.47 14.12 -6.66
N HIS A 181 12.30 15.15 -6.79
CA HIS A 181 12.37 15.94 -8.03
C HIS A 181 12.95 15.14 -9.21
N LEU A 182 14.00 14.36 -8.97
CA LEU A 182 14.64 13.54 -10.00
C LEU A 182 13.75 12.40 -10.54
N VAL A 183 12.91 11.84 -9.69
CA VAL A 183 12.04 10.69 -10.04
C VAL A 183 10.67 11.14 -10.55
N GLY A 184 10.26 12.39 -10.33
CA GLY A 184 8.91 12.85 -10.64
C GLY A 184 7.86 12.20 -9.74
N ILE A 185 8.12 12.19 -8.42
CA ILE A 185 7.24 11.60 -7.40
C ILE A 185 5.96 12.44 -7.27
N ASP A 186 4.80 11.78 -7.28
CA ASP A 186 3.49 12.42 -7.16
C ASP A 186 3.01 12.52 -5.71
N ALA A 187 3.51 11.65 -4.82
CA ALA A 187 3.16 11.63 -3.41
C ALA A 187 4.33 11.20 -2.51
N ILE A 188 4.38 11.72 -1.30
CA ILE A 188 5.18 11.16 -0.22
C ILE A 188 4.28 10.38 0.74
N HIS A 189 4.81 9.27 1.27
CA HIS A 189 4.11 8.42 2.23
C HIS A 189 4.88 8.37 3.56
N PRO A 190 4.79 9.41 4.40
CA PRO A 190 5.42 9.41 5.72
C PRO A 190 4.61 8.57 6.72
N HIS A 191 5.27 8.10 7.76
CA HIS A 191 4.57 7.63 8.96
C HIS A 191 3.88 8.82 9.63
N PHE A 192 2.65 8.63 10.16
CA PHE A 192 1.83 9.73 10.70
C PHE A 192 2.55 10.57 11.76
N SER A 193 3.38 9.96 12.62
CA SER A 193 4.15 10.68 13.64
C SER A 193 5.16 11.70 13.07
N GLU A 194 5.56 11.56 11.83
CA GLU A 194 6.51 12.49 11.17
C GLU A 194 5.80 13.67 10.52
N LEU A 195 4.54 13.47 10.12
CA LEU A 195 3.72 14.52 9.52
C LEU A 195 3.68 15.77 10.41
N LEU A 196 3.42 15.57 11.70
CA LEU A 196 3.30 16.64 12.70
C LEU A 196 4.66 17.27 13.02
N LEU A 197 5.69 16.44 13.23
CA LEU A 197 7.00 16.90 13.69
C LEU A 197 7.74 17.78 12.66
N TYR A 198 7.54 17.54 11.37
CA TYR A 198 8.37 18.15 10.33
C TYR A 198 7.61 19.02 9.35
N ARG A 199 6.33 19.28 9.57
CA ARG A 199 5.45 20.03 8.63
C ARG A 199 5.58 19.49 7.21
N GLU A 200 5.50 18.18 7.08
CA GLU A 200 5.74 17.49 5.80
C GLU A 200 4.68 17.83 4.76
N ALA A 201 3.43 18.07 5.19
CA ALA A 201 2.36 18.48 4.27
C ALA A 201 2.68 19.78 3.55
N ASP A 202 3.03 20.83 4.30
CA ASP A 202 3.38 22.14 3.70
C ASP A 202 4.51 22.02 2.67
N LYS A 203 5.53 21.20 3.00
CA LYS A 203 6.69 21.00 2.12
C LYS A 203 6.35 20.23 0.85
N ALA A 204 5.49 19.22 0.96
CA ALA A 204 5.02 18.43 -0.17
C ALA A 204 4.11 19.25 -1.08
N HIS A 205 3.10 19.92 -0.50
CA HIS A 205 2.15 20.74 -1.24
C HIS A 205 2.83 21.89 -1.97
N ALA A 206 3.84 22.54 -1.35
CA ALA A 206 4.65 23.56 -2.01
C ALA A 206 5.41 23.04 -3.26
N ARG A 207 5.51 21.71 -3.42
CA ARG A 207 6.13 21.02 -4.56
C ARG A 207 5.12 20.31 -5.46
N GLY A 208 3.82 20.51 -5.23
CA GLY A 208 2.74 19.87 -5.98
C GLY A 208 2.56 18.38 -5.69
N MET A 209 3.12 17.87 -4.58
CA MET A 209 3.00 16.46 -4.19
C MET A 209 1.92 16.26 -3.13
N GLN A 210 1.27 15.10 -3.16
CA GLN A 210 0.34 14.65 -2.13
C GLN A 210 1.08 14.07 -0.91
N VAL A 211 0.38 14.05 0.23
CA VAL A 211 0.85 13.43 1.48
C VAL A 211 -0.10 12.34 1.92
N ASN A 212 0.36 11.09 1.84
CA ASN A 212 -0.40 9.89 2.14
C ASN A 212 0.17 9.24 3.40
N VAL A 213 -0.51 9.37 4.52
CA VAL A 213 0.02 8.95 5.83
C VAL A 213 -0.39 7.53 6.20
N TRP A 214 0.52 6.80 6.86
CA TRP A 214 0.36 5.42 7.33
C TRP A 214 1.04 5.19 8.69
N THR A 215 0.68 4.22 9.50
CA THR A 215 -0.59 3.55 9.53
C THR A 215 -1.42 4.21 10.62
N VAL A 216 -2.58 4.77 10.27
CA VAL A 216 -3.37 5.64 11.15
C VAL A 216 -4.57 4.87 11.67
N ASN A 217 -4.54 4.45 12.94
CA ASN A 217 -5.55 3.57 13.53
C ASN A 217 -6.32 4.21 14.69
N ASP A 218 -5.66 5.05 15.50
CA ASP A 218 -6.28 5.68 16.64
C ASP A 218 -6.99 6.98 16.25
N GLU A 219 -8.13 7.28 16.90
CA GLU A 219 -8.96 8.46 16.58
C GLU A 219 -8.18 9.77 16.69
N ALA A 220 -7.31 9.87 17.73
CA ALA A 220 -6.49 11.07 17.91
C ALA A 220 -5.51 11.26 16.73
N ASP A 221 -4.85 10.19 16.29
CA ASP A 221 -3.91 10.22 15.18
C ASP A 221 -4.60 10.52 13.86
N ILE A 222 -5.83 10.00 13.66
CA ILE A 222 -6.65 10.30 12.48
C ILE A 222 -6.97 11.79 12.43
N ARG A 223 -7.52 12.37 13.52
CA ARG A 223 -7.86 13.79 13.60
C ARG A 223 -6.63 14.68 13.36
N GLN A 224 -5.54 14.38 14.05
CA GLN A 224 -4.30 15.14 13.91
C GLN A 224 -3.73 15.06 12.48
N SER A 225 -3.83 13.90 11.82
CA SER A 225 -3.37 13.72 10.43
C SER A 225 -4.22 14.55 9.45
N LEU A 226 -5.54 14.60 9.65
CA LEU A 226 -6.44 15.45 8.86
C LEU A 226 -6.13 16.94 9.04
N GLU A 227 -5.98 17.39 10.29
CA GLU A 227 -5.64 18.78 10.64
C GLU A 227 -4.26 19.21 10.12
N ALA A 228 -3.31 18.27 10.08
CA ALA A 228 -1.97 18.51 9.56
C ALA A 228 -1.89 18.51 8.03
N GLY A 229 -3.01 18.30 7.34
CA GLY A 229 -3.09 18.42 5.87
C GLY A 229 -2.73 17.14 5.12
N ALA A 230 -2.94 15.95 5.70
CA ALA A 230 -2.85 14.70 4.95
C ALA A 230 -3.89 14.68 3.81
N ASP A 231 -3.48 14.24 2.61
CA ASP A 231 -4.37 14.06 1.46
C ASP A 231 -5.03 12.69 1.46
N MET A 232 -4.33 11.69 2.03
CA MET A 232 -4.81 10.31 2.15
C MET A 232 -4.42 9.74 3.51
N LEU A 233 -5.38 9.09 4.14
CA LEU A 233 -5.19 8.29 5.36
C LEU A 233 -5.17 6.81 4.98
N ILE A 234 -4.14 6.08 5.41
CA ILE A 234 -4.00 4.64 5.20
C ILE A 234 -4.03 3.97 6.58
N GLY A 235 -5.03 3.13 6.83
CA GLY A 235 -5.22 2.50 8.14
C GLY A 235 -6.03 1.21 8.09
N ASP A 236 -6.01 0.46 9.20
CA ASP A 236 -6.59 -0.87 9.30
C ASP A 236 -8.13 -0.84 9.52
N TYR A 237 -8.68 0.33 9.92
CA TYR A 237 -10.08 0.55 10.28
C TYR A 237 -10.73 1.61 9.40
N PRO A 238 -11.09 1.29 8.13
CA PRO A 238 -11.58 2.29 7.17
C PRO A 238 -12.89 2.97 7.62
N ASP A 239 -13.80 2.25 8.27
CA ASP A 239 -15.05 2.78 8.83
C ASP A 239 -14.80 3.88 9.87
N ARG A 240 -13.81 3.69 10.76
CA ARG A 240 -13.39 4.66 11.77
C ARG A 240 -12.85 5.93 11.09
N MET A 241 -11.96 5.77 10.12
CA MET A 241 -11.38 6.90 9.38
C MET A 241 -12.44 7.69 8.60
N LEU A 242 -13.39 6.99 7.95
CA LEU A 242 -14.50 7.60 7.22
C LEU A 242 -15.38 8.43 8.15
N ARG A 243 -15.80 7.87 9.29
CA ARG A 243 -16.59 8.57 10.29
C ARG A 243 -15.91 9.84 10.79
N ILE A 244 -14.63 9.75 11.17
CA ILE A 244 -13.88 10.91 11.69
C ILE A 244 -13.67 11.97 10.62
N ARG A 245 -13.42 11.57 9.36
CA ARG A 245 -13.33 12.49 8.23
C ARG A 245 -14.63 13.28 8.04
N GLU A 246 -15.79 12.61 8.11
CA GLU A 246 -17.09 13.26 8.01
C GLU A 246 -17.33 14.25 9.14
N GLU A 247 -17.03 13.86 10.38
CA GLU A 247 -17.12 14.74 11.56
C GLU A 247 -16.22 15.98 11.44
N SER A 248 -15.07 15.87 10.76
CA SER A 248 -14.09 16.96 10.63
C SER A 248 -14.44 17.95 9.50
N ASN A 249 -15.35 17.60 8.59
CA ASN A 249 -15.79 18.45 7.47
C ASN A 249 -17.09 19.24 7.77
N ILE A 250 -17.58 19.19 9.02
CA ILE A 250 -18.72 19.98 9.53
C ILE A 250 -18.20 21.28 10.17
#